data_c80906f494e0a5b3953bfbd794305871
#
_entry.id   c80906f494e0a5b3953bfbd794305871
#
_cell.length_a   1.000
_cell.length_b   1.000
_cell.length_c   1.000
_cell.angle_alpha   90.00
_cell.angle_beta   90.00
_cell.angle_gamma   90.00
#
_symmetry.space_group_name_H-M   'P 1'
#
loop_
_entity.id
_entity.type
_entity.pdbx_description
1 polymer ?
#
loop_
_entity_poly.entity_id
_entity_poly.type
_entity_poly.pdbx_seq_one_letter_code
_entity_poly.pdbx_strand_id
1 'polypeptide(L)'
;MMDSLPQVFTHDDFPTQVRVYEVSARDGLQAESLTLPAEVRAQLISRLADSGLKSIEAGSFVSPQAVPQMADTRSVLDELDLDSDISYPVLVPNQRGLADAMSAGAKDIAVFVSVTEAFSRANLGHSLEVTTARNLDVAAAATSAGMRVRGYLSMVFGDPWEGPVDPQRVVTASHRLLEAGCSSLSLGDTIGTATPGHVTAVLQALIDDGIPVESIALHTHNTYGQALANVYAALQLGVTEFDASAGGVGGCPFAGSATGNLATEDLLWMLDGLGISTGVNIRAVAETSQWLSQQLGKPLASATSAAIVNQ
;
A
#
# COMPACT_ATOMS: atom_id res chain seq x y z
N MET A 1 -3.04 23.26 -23.90
CA MET A 1 -3.84 24.03 -22.91
C MET A 1 -3.81 23.38 -21.51
N MET A 2 -3.21 22.20 -21.34
CA MET A 2 -3.16 21.47 -20.07
C MET A 2 -1.78 21.38 -19.39
N ASP A 3 -0.72 21.91 -20.03
CA ASP A 3 0.62 21.94 -19.43
C ASP A 3 0.73 22.90 -18.22
N SER A 4 -0.36 23.58 -17.87
CA SER A 4 -0.45 24.48 -16.73
C SER A 4 -1.41 24.00 -15.62
N LEU A 5 -1.85 22.74 -15.67
CA LEU A 5 -2.74 22.16 -14.66
C LEU A 5 -2.10 20.95 -13.99
N PRO A 6 -2.36 20.71 -12.70
CA PRO A 6 -3.14 21.58 -11.82
C PRO A 6 -2.44 22.90 -11.54
N GLN A 7 -3.21 23.97 -11.27
CA GLN A 7 -2.63 25.23 -10.79
C GLN A 7 -2.10 25.00 -9.36
N VAL A 8 -0.84 25.40 -9.12
CA VAL A 8 -0.16 25.13 -7.86
C VAL A 8 -0.47 26.22 -6.83
N PHE A 9 -0.91 25.78 -5.64
CA PHE A 9 -1.04 26.60 -4.45
C PHE A 9 -0.37 25.87 -3.28
N THR A 10 0.81 26.34 -2.89
CA THR A 10 1.59 25.74 -1.80
C THR A 10 0.97 26.05 -0.44
N HIS A 11 1.22 25.15 0.51
CA HIS A 11 0.85 25.31 1.92
C HIS A 11 2.12 25.17 2.78
N ASP A 12 2.45 26.21 3.54
CA ASP A 12 3.74 26.30 4.27
C ASP A 12 3.92 25.19 5.33
N ASP A 13 2.82 24.66 5.85
CA ASP A 13 2.86 23.60 6.89
C ASP A 13 2.92 22.17 6.30
N PHE A 14 2.89 22.04 4.97
CA PHE A 14 2.95 20.72 4.35
C PHE A 14 4.38 20.30 4.01
N PRO A 15 4.66 18.98 3.96
CA PRO A 15 5.94 18.51 3.48
C PRO A 15 6.16 18.93 2.02
N THR A 16 7.41 19.23 1.67
CA THR A 16 7.77 19.60 0.29
C THR A 16 7.90 18.39 -0.63
N GLN A 17 8.02 17.20 -0.05
CA GLN A 17 8.18 15.95 -0.79
C GLN A 17 7.39 14.82 -0.12
N VAL A 18 6.79 13.97 -0.93
CA VAL A 18 6.05 12.76 -0.53
C VAL A 18 6.54 11.57 -1.33
N ARG A 19 6.65 10.43 -0.70
CA ARG A 19 6.89 9.13 -1.35
C ARG A 19 5.57 8.44 -1.63
N VAL A 20 5.39 8.03 -2.87
CA VAL A 20 4.30 7.14 -3.27
C VAL A 20 4.81 5.71 -3.23
N TYR A 21 4.15 4.86 -2.44
CA TYR A 21 4.38 3.42 -2.38
C TYR A 21 3.29 2.73 -3.21
N GLU A 22 3.72 2.19 -4.34
CA GLU A 22 2.81 1.63 -5.35
C GLU A 22 2.47 0.18 -5.03
N VAL A 23 1.18 -0.12 -4.89
CA VAL A 23 0.71 -1.46 -4.48
C VAL A 23 -0.10 -2.19 -5.54
N SER A 24 -0.27 -1.64 -6.75
CA SER A 24 -1.13 -2.24 -7.79
C SER A 24 -0.71 -3.67 -8.15
N ALA A 25 0.59 -3.92 -8.33
CA ALA A 25 1.09 -5.23 -8.76
C ALA A 25 0.96 -6.34 -7.69
N ARG A 26 0.76 -5.97 -6.41
CA ARG A 26 0.49 -6.91 -5.32
C ARG A 26 -0.94 -6.77 -4.81
N ASP A 27 -1.23 -5.75 -4.00
CA ASP A 27 -2.52 -5.56 -3.33
C ASP A 27 -3.65 -5.39 -4.35
N GLY A 28 -3.40 -4.55 -5.34
CA GLY A 28 -4.32 -4.31 -6.43
C GLY A 28 -4.71 -5.59 -7.16
N LEU A 29 -3.74 -6.27 -7.73
CA LEU A 29 -3.98 -7.48 -8.52
C LEU A 29 -4.43 -8.68 -7.68
N GLN A 30 -4.06 -8.73 -6.40
CA GLN A 30 -4.48 -9.80 -5.49
C GLN A 30 -5.99 -9.90 -5.35
N ALA A 31 -6.70 -8.78 -5.43
CA ALA A 31 -8.15 -8.70 -5.31
C ALA A 31 -8.89 -8.96 -6.64
N GLU A 32 -8.17 -9.09 -7.75
CA GLU A 32 -8.77 -9.31 -9.07
C GLU A 32 -9.18 -10.75 -9.29
N SER A 33 -10.27 -10.96 -10.04
CA SER A 33 -10.72 -12.30 -10.41
C SER A 33 -9.83 -12.94 -11.49
N LEU A 34 -9.17 -12.12 -12.31
CA LEU A 34 -8.27 -12.55 -13.38
C LEU A 34 -6.84 -12.66 -12.82
N THR A 35 -6.22 -13.82 -13.00
CA THR A 35 -4.80 -14.01 -12.74
C THR A 35 -3.99 -13.58 -13.96
N LEU A 36 -3.18 -12.54 -13.82
CA LEU A 36 -2.28 -12.10 -14.89
C LEU A 36 -0.98 -12.94 -14.89
N PRO A 37 -0.44 -13.29 -16.07
CA PRO A 37 0.87 -13.95 -16.19
C PRO A 37 2.00 -13.16 -15.53
N ALA A 38 3.07 -13.85 -15.11
CA ALA A 38 4.22 -13.22 -14.46
C ALA A 38 4.86 -12.12 -15.33
N GLU A 39 4.98 -12.36 -16.63
CA GLU A 39 5.54 -11.42 -17.59
C GLU A 39 4.71 -10.14 -17.70
N VAL A 40 3.38 -10.24 -17.61
CA VAL A 40 2.47 -9.07 -17.63
C VAL A 40 2.60 -8.29 -16.32
N ARG A 41 2.74 -8.96 -15.18
CA ARG A 41 2.98 -8.32 -13.88
C ARG A 41 4.34 -7.63 -13.83
N ALA A 42 5.39 -8.27 -14.35
CA ALA A 42 6.72 -7.66 -14.47
C ALA A 42 6.69 -6.43 -15.40
N GLN A 43 5.96 -6.51 -16.51
CA GLN A 43 5.78 -5.38 -17.41
C GLN A 43 5.03 -4.21 -16.74
N LEU A 44 4.01 -4.49 -15.92
CA LEU A 44 3.34 -3.47 -15.09
C LEU A 44 4.34 -2.75 -14.20
N ILE A 45 5.14 -3.52 -13.44
CA ILE A 45 6.14 -2.98 -12.51
C ILE A 45 7.18 -2.13 -13.27
N SER A 46 7.69 -2.61 -14.41
CA SER A 46 8.66 -1.86 -15.22
C SER A 46 8.09 -0.54 -15.72
N ARG A 47 6.84 -0.51 -16.21
CA ARG A 47 6.17 0.72 -16.64
C ARG A 47 6.00 1.73 -15.50
N LEU A 48 5.67 1.23 -14.31
CA LEU A 48 5.54 2.05 -13.10
C LEU A 48 6.90 2.59 -12.65
N ALA A 49 7.95 1.78 -12.72
CA ALA A 49 9.32 2.20 -12.47
C ALA A 49 9.77 3.32 -13.43
N ASP A 50 9.49 3.15 -14.73
CA ASP A 50 9.78 4.14 -15.77
C ASP A 50 9.02 5.46 -15.57
N SER A 51 7.88 5.43 -14.86
CA SER A 51 7.15 6.64 -14.49
C SER A 51 7.82 7.46 -13.37
N GLY A 52 8.87 6.93 -12.72
CA GLY A 52 9.60 7.57 -11.63
C GLY A 52 9.30 7.02 -10.24
N LEU A 53 8.38 6.06 -10.10
CA LEU A 53 8.10 5.40 -8.83
C LEU A 53 9.34 4.66 -8.31
N LYS A 54 9.62 4.79 -7.00
CA LYS A 54 10.81 4.24 -6.35
C LYS A 54 10.52 3.10 -5.36
N SER A 55 9.24 2.84 -5.07
CA SER A 55 8.81 1.75 -4.22
C SER A 55 7.58 1.10 -4.85
N ILE A 56 7.72 -0.13 -5.35
CA ILE A 56 6.67 -0.85 -6.09
C ILE A 56 6.57 -2.26 -5.53
N GLU A 57 5.47 -2.59 -4.86
CA GLU A 57 5.26 -3.91 -4.27
C GLU A 57 5.10 -4.96 -5.37
N ALA A 58 6.07 -5.88 -5.49
CA ALA A 58 6.21 -6.74 -6.66
C ALA A 58 5.35 -8.01 -6.61
N GLY A 59 4.89 -8.42 -5.42
CA GLY A 59 4.10 -9.64 -5.26
C GLY A 59 4.08 -10.14 -3.83
N SER A 60 3.75 -11.42 -3.68
CA SER A 60 3.64 -12.05 -2.35
C SER A 60 4.09 -13.50 -2.38
N PHE A 61 4.77 -13.93 -1.31
CA PHE A 61 5.13 -15.33 -1.07
C PHE A 61 4.08 -16.04 -0.18
N VAL A 62 2.80 -15.80 -0.48
CA VAL A 62 1.68 -16.55 0.10
C VAL A 62 1.48 -17.89 -0.62
N SER A 63 0.67 -18.78 -0.04
CA SER A 63 0.30 -20.03 -0.70
C SER A 63 -0.43 -19.74 -2.02
N PRO A 64 0.03 -20.28 -3.16
CA PRO A 64 -0.65 -20.15 -4.46
C PRO A 64 -2.07 -20.74 -4.47
N GLN A 65 -2.35 -21.69 -3.59
CA GLN A 65 -3.71 -22.26 -3.45
C GLN A 65 -4.66 -21.26 -2.77
N ALA A 66 -4.13 -20.42 -1.86
CA ALA A 66 -4.94 -19.40 -1.19
C ALA A 66 -5.09 -18.13 -2.05
N VAL A 67 -4.04 -17.76 -2.76
CA VAL A 67 -3.99 -16.53 -3.59
C VAL A 67 -3.34 -16.83 -4.95
N PRO A 68 -4.10 -17.39 -5.88
CA PRO A 68 -3.57 -17.75 -7.22
C PRO A 68 -3.00 -16.57 -7.98
N GLN A 69 -3.52 -15.35 -7.77
CA GLN A 69 -3.07 -14.12 -8.42
C GLN A 69 -1.60 -13.78 -8.10
N MET A 70 -1.11 -14.25 -6.95
CA MET A 70 0.26 -14.03 -6.49
C MET A 70 1.18 -15.24 -6.75
N ALA A 71 0.69 -16.28 -7.40
CA ALA A 71 1.55 -17.35 -7.89
C ALA A 71 2.70 -16.78 -8.75
N ASP A 72 3.80 -17.49 -8.83
CA ASP A 72 4.96 -17.13 -9.66
C ASP A 72 5.61 -15.76 -9.34
N THR A 73 5.47 -15.25 -8.10
CA THR A 73 6.15 -14.01 -7.66
C THR A 73 7.67 -14.09 -7.87
N ARG A 74 8.28 -15.29 -7.75
CA ARG A 74 9.69 -15.50 -8.10
C ARG A 74 9.97 -15.10 -9.57
N SER A 75 9.18 -15.61 -10.51
CA SER A 75 9.35 -15.30 -11.94
C SER A 75 9.17 -13.80 -12.23
N VAL A 76 8.31 -13.11 -11.48
CA VAL A 76 8.22 -11.64 -11.57
C VAL A 76 9.52 -10.98 -11.12
N LEU A 77 10.10 -11.40 -10.00
CA LEU A 77 11.37 -10.85 -9.50
C LEU A 77 12.54 -11.15 -10.45
N ASP A 78 12.56 -12.32 -11.09
CA ASP A 78 13.60 -12.72 -12.04
C ASP A 78 13.66 -11.80 -13.30
N GLU A 79 12.56 -11.09 -13.61
CA GLU A 79 12.46 -10.12 -14.72
C GLU A 79 12.82 -8.69 -14.31
N LEU A 80 13.08 -8.43 -13.01
CA LEU A 80 13.34 -7.10 -12.48
C LEU A 80 14.83 -6.90 -12.15
N ASP A 81 15.34 -5.68 -12.33
CA ASP A 81 16.68 -5.30 -11.86
C ASP A 81 16.64 -5.01 -10.35
N LEU A 82 16.88 -6.05 -9.55
CA LEU A 82 16.89 -5.96 -8.08
C LEU A 82 18.10 -5.16 -7.54
N ASP A 83 19.08 -4.80 -8.37
CA ASP A 83 20.23 -3.98 -8.00
C ASP A 83 20.06 -2.50 -8.34
N SER A 84 18.93 -2.14 -8.97
CA SER A 84 18.56 -0.74 -9.23
C SER A 84 18.30 0.05 -7.95
N ASP A 85 18.08 1.37 -8.09
CA ASP A 85 17.68 2.27 -7.01
C ASP A 85 16.17 2.18 -6.66
N ILE A 86 15.46 1.22 -7.25
CA ILE A 86 14.05 0.97 -7.01
C ILE A 86 13.88 -0.17 -6.00
N SER A 87 13.04 0.03 -5.01
CA SER A 87 12.66 -0.99 -4.04
C SER A 87 11.48 -1.81 -4.59
N TYR A 88 11.63 -3.14 -4.56
CA TYR A 88 10.61 -4.10 -4.99
C TYR A 88 10.21 -5.00 -3.80
N PRO A 89 9.47 -4.47 -2.82
CA PRO A 89 9.05 -5.25 -1.66
C PRO A 89 8.12 -6.39 -2.06
N VAL A 90 8.15 -7.47 -1.27
CA VAL A 90 7.22 -8.60 -1.40
C VAL A 90 6.56 -8.90 -0.07
N LEU A 91 5.26 -9.22 -0.10
CA LEU A 91 4.53 -9.60 1.11
C LEU A 91 4.90 -11.03 1.54
N VAL A 92 5.22 -11.19 2.83
CA VAL A 92 5.68 -12.48 3.40
C VAL A 92 4.85 -12.84 4.64
N PRO A 93 4.02 -13.89 4.59
CA PRO A 93 3.10 -14.24 5.69
C PRO A 93 3.67 -15.16 6.75
N ASN A 94 4.83 -15.80 6.52
CA ASN A 94 5.42 -16.79 7.41
C ASN A 94 6.88 -17.11 7.06
N GLN A 95 7.55 -17.91 7.88
CA GLN A 95 8.98 -18.28 7.72
C GLN A 95 9.28 -18.99 6.40
N ARG A 96 8.36 -19.82 5.88
CA ARG A 96 8.53 -20.44 4.56
C ARG A 96 8.57 -19.38 3.45
N GLY A 97 7.59 -18.46 3.46
CA GLY A 97 7.57 -17.35 2.52
C GLY A 97 8.82 -16.47 2.62
N LEU A 98 9.39 -16.28 3.84
CA LEU A 98 10.64 -15.57 4.02
C LEU A 98 11.81 -16.31 3.35
N ALA A 99 11.94 -17.61 3.55
CA ALA A 99 12.98 -18.40 2.89
C ALA A 99 12.85 -18.35 1.36
N ASP A 100 11.64 -18.43 0.84
CA ASP A 100 11.37 -18.32 -0.60
C ASP A 100 11.71 -16.93 -1.14
N ALA A 101 11.36 -15.85 -0.42
CA ALA A 101 11.69 -14.46 -0.77
C ALA A 101 13.20 -14.22 -0.80
N MET A 102 13.92 -14.65 0.24
CA MET A 102 15.37 -14.57 0.31
C MET A 102 16.04 -15.33 -0.85
N SER A 103 15.57 -16.54 -1.13
CA SER A 103 16.06 -17.36 -2.23
C SER A 103 15.76 -16.76 -3.61
N ALA A 104 14.76 -15.89 -3.73
CA ALA A 104 14.43 -15.10 -4.92
C ALA A 104 15.21 -13.79 -5.01
N GLY A 105 16.08 -13.47 -4.05
CA GLY A 105 16.88 -12.26 -4.05
C GLY A 105 16.15 -11.01 -3.56
N ALA A 106 14.96 -11.14 -2.96
CA ALA A 106 14.24 -9.99 -2.41
C ALA A 106 15.08 -9.29 -1.32
N LYS A 107 15.17 -7.97 -1.40
CA LYS A 107 15.90 -7.12 -0.42
C LYS A 107 14.96 -6.48 0.60
N ASP A 108 13.70 -6.36 0.24
CA ASP A 108 12.66 -5.70 1.02
C ASP A 108 11.45 -6.63 1.15
N ILE A 109 10.90 -6.71 2.35
CA ILE A 109 9.67 -7.44 2.59
C ILE A 109 8.64 -6.61 3.31
N ALA A 110 7.38 -7.02 3.20
CA ALA A 110 6.30 -6.56 4.05
C ALA A 110 5.73 -7.73 4.87
N VAL A 111 5.43 -7.47 6.13
CA VAL A 111 4.62 -8.33 7.00
C VAL A 111 3.31 -7.62 7.32
N PHE A 112 2.30 -8.34 7.82
CA PHE A 112 1.02 -7.72 8.14
C PHE A 112 0.40 -8.29 9.42
N VAL A 113 -0.17 -7.40 10.21
CA VAL A 113 -0.94 -7.75 11.40
C VAL A 113 -2.31 -7.09 11.34
N SER A 114 -3.32 -7.71 11.92
CA SER A 114 -4.60 -7.06 12.18
C SER A 114 -4.55 -6.34 13.53
N VAL A 115 -5.38 -5.31 13.70
CA VAL A 115 -5.65 -4.73 15.02
C VAL A 115 -6.94 -5.30 15.64
N THR A 116 -7.66 -6.19 14.92
CA THR A 116 -8.91 -6.80 15.33
C THR A 116 -8.86 -8.33 15.30
N GLU A 117 -9.49 -8.96 16.27
CA GLU A 117 -9.57 -10.42 16.38
C GLU A 117 -10.43 -11.02 15.27
N ALA A 118 -11.58 -10.36 14.99
CA ALA A 118 -12.55 -10.87 13.99
C ALA A 118 -11.92 -10.93 12.60
N PHE A 119 -11.22 -9.88 12.15
CA PHE A 119 -10.55 -9.91 10.86
C PHE A 119 -9.41 -10.90 10.81
N SER A 120 -8.62 -11.04 11.90
CA SER A 120 -7.56 -12.04 11.96
C SER A 120 -8.11 -13.45 11.74
N ARG A 121 -9.21 -13.79 12.39
CA ARG A 121 -9.88 -15.08 12.20
C ARG A 121 -10.48 -15.26 10.80
N ALA A 122 -11.14 -14.24 10.29
CA ALA A 122 -11.79 -14.30 8.97
C ALA A 122 -10.77 -14.41 7.83
N ASN A 123 -9.66 -13.62 7.91
CA ASN A 123 -8.67 -13.53 6.84
C ASN A 123 -7.58 -14.61 6.93
N LEU A 124 -7.15 -14.98 8.13
CA LEU A 124 -6.00 -15.87 8.37
C LEU A 124 -6.36 -17.19 9.05
N GLY A 125 -7.60 -17.37 9.49
CA GLY A 125 -8.07 -18.58 10.16
C GLY A 125 -7.52 -18.81 11.57
N HIS A 126 -6.83 -17.81 12.15
CA HIS A 126 -6.18 -17.91 13.47
C HIS A 126 -6.49 -16.68 14.33
N SER A 127 -6.27 -16.83 15.67
CA SER A 127 -6.41 -15.69 16.58
C SER A 127 -5.41 -14.58 16.28
N LEU A 128 -5.76 -13.36 16.68
CA LEU A 128 -4.90 -12.17 16.57
C LEU A 128 -3.51 -12.41 17.15
N GLU A 129 -3.42 -13.00 18.35
CA GLU A 129 -2.14 -13.25 19.00
C GLU A 129 -1.26 -14.23 18.20
N VAL A 130 -1.82 -15.31 17.67
CA VAL A 130 -1.08 -16.29 16.87
C VAL A 130 -0.58 -15.70 15.55
N THR A 131 -1.43 -14.92 14.88
CA THR A 131 -1.05 -14.29 13.60
C THR A 131 -0.03 -13.19 13.80
N THR A 132 -0.19 -12.38 14.85
CA THR A 132 0.75 -11.34 15.22
C THR A 132 2.11 -11.93 15.56
N ALA A 133 2.19 -12.90 16.49
CA ALA A 133 3.44 -13.54 16.85
C ALA A 133 4.18 -14.10 15.64
N ARG A 134 3.48 -14.80 14.73
CA ARG A 134 4.06 -15.32 13.49
C ARG A 134 4.68 -14.24 12.62
N ASN A 135 4.00 -13.12 12.43
CA ASN A 135 4.50 -12.02 11.60
C ASN A 135 5.66 -11.26 12.26
N LEU A 136 5.64 -11.10 13.59
CA LEU A 136 6.76 -10.53 14.34
C LEU A 136 8.02 -11.41 14.24
N ASP A 137 7.88 -12.74 14.32
CA ASP A 137 8.99 -13.69 14.13
C ASP A 137 9.58 -13.57 12.71
N VAL A 138 8.74 -13.36 11.68
CA VAL A 138 9.20 -13.13 10.30
C VAL A 138 9.95 -11.81 10.21
N ALA A 139 9.40 -10.72 10.78
CA ALA A 139 10.04 -9.41 10.77
C ALA A 139 11.41 -9.43 11.44
N ALA A 140 11.52 -10.03 12.63
CA ALA A 140 12.78 -10.17 13.36
C ALA A 140 13.83 -11.00 12.58
N ALA A 141 13.42 -12.10 11.97
CA ALA A 141 14.30 -12.93 11.16
C ALA A 141 14.80 -12.21 9.91
N ALA A 142 13.91 -11.51 9.19
CA ALA A 142 14.26 -10.73 8.01
C ALA A 142 15.21 -9.57 8.35
N THR A 143 14.92 -8.81 9.43
CA THR A 143 15.79 -7.74 9.93
C THR A 143 17.18 -8.28 10.30
N SER A 144 17.24 -9.42 10.97
CA SER A 144 18.52 -10.09 11.32
C SER A 144 19.29 -10.53 10.08
N ALA A 145 18.61 -10.81 8.96
CA ALA A 145 19.22 -11.12 7.68
C ALA A 145 19.61 -9.86 6.86
N GLY A 146 19.41 -8.66 7.39
CA GLY A 146 19.74 -7.38 6.74
C GLY A 146 18.72 -6.89 5.74
N MET A 147 17.52 -7.46 5.71
CA MET A 147 16.43 -7.01 4.86
C MET A 147 15.71 -5.78 5.47
N ARG A 148 15.16 -4.91 4.64
CA ARG A 148 14.22 -3.87 5.10
C ARG A 148 12.84 -4.49 5.27
N VAL A 149 12.18 -4.13 6.37
CA VAL A 149 10.87 -4.69 6.71
C VAL A 149 9.85 -3.58 6.90
N ARG A 150 8.73 -3.67 6.17
CA ARG A 150 7.54 -2.85 6.33
C ARG A 150 6.47 -3.62 7.10
N GLY A 151 5.84 -2.99 8.09
CA GLY A 151 4.71 -3.55 8.83
C GLY A 151 3.38 -2.96 8.35
N TYR A 152 2.48 -3.76 7.80
CA TYR A 152 1.09 -3.36 7.55
C TYR A 152 0.24 -3.60 8.80
N LEU A 153 -0.60 -2.62 9.16
CA LEU A 153 -1.66 -2.76 10.15
C LEU A 153 -3.01 -2.72 9.43
N SER A 154 -3.76 -3.81 9.46
CA SER A 154 -5.11 -3.88 8.88
C SER A 154 -6.18 -3.51 9.89
N MET A 155 -7.31 -3.00 9.42
CA MET A 155 -8.49 -2.61 10.22
C MET A 155 -8.22 -1.49 11.22
N VAL A 156 -7.31 -0.57 10.90
CA VAL A 156 -6.93 0.54 11.80
C VAL A 156 -8.10 1.45 12.13
N PHE A 157 -9.00 1.69 11.17
CA PHE A 157 -10.06 2.68 11.28
C PHE A 157 -11.46 2.09 11.45
N GLY A 158 -11.58 0.78 11.47
CA GLY A 158 -12.87 0.11 11.63
C GLY A 158 -12.83 -1.33 11.14
N ASP A 159 -13.72 -2.14 11.67
CA ASP A 159 -13.86 -3.55 11.37
C ASP A 159 -15.34 -3.89 11.12
N PRO A 160 -15.67 -4.66 10.07
CA PRO A 160 -17.08 -4.95 9.75
C PRO A 160 -17.80 -5.79 10.80
N TRP A 161 -17.07 -6.47 11.67
CA TRP A 161 -17.64 -7.34 12.72
C TRP A 161 -17.50 -6.75 14.13
N GLU A 162 -16.36 -6.07 14.44
CA GLU A 162 -16.12 -5.47 15.76
C GLU A 162 -16.55 -3.99 15.83
N GLY A 163 -16.76 -3.33 14.68
CA GLY A 163 -17.13 -1.92 14.62
C GLY A 163 -15.94 -0.98 14.80
N PRO A 164 -16.10 0.13 15.56
CA PRO A 164 -15.04 1.11 15.78
C PRO A 164 -13.81 0.51 16.46
N VAL A 165 -12.63 0.93 16.06
CA VAL A 165 -11.34 0.49 16.62
C VAL A 165 -10.77 1.57 17.53
N ASP A 166 -10.40 1.19 18.76
CA ASP A 166 -9.73 2.07 19.69
C ASP A 166 -8.31 2.38 19.18
N PRO A 167 -7.92 3.67 19.01
CA PRO A 167 -6.56 4.06 18.62
C PRO A 167 -5.45 3.42 19.47
N GLN A 168 -5.71 3.12 20.74
CA GLN A 168 -4.73 2.49 21.61
C GLN A 168 -4.36 1.05 21.18
N ARG A 169 -5.27 0.34 20.48
CA ARG A 169 -4.95 -0.96 19.87
C ARG A 169 -3.95 -0.79 18.70
N VAL A 170 -4.08 0.30 17.95
CA VAL A 170 -3.17 0.63 16.85
C VAL A 170 -1.78 0.98 17.40
N VAL A 171 -1.72 1.81 18.45
CA VAL A 171 -0.46 2.15 19.15
C VAL A 171 0.26 0.89 19.63
N THR A 172 -0.46 0.00 20.32
CA THR A 172 0.11 -1.26 20.82
C THR A 172 0.67 -2.15 19.70
N ALA A 173 -0.07 -2.30 18.60
CA ALA A 173 0.36 -3.12 17.47
C ALA A 173 1.57 -2.48 16.74
N SER A 174 1.60 -1.15 16.67
CA SER A 174 2.69 -0.38 16.07
C SER A 174 4.02 -0.58 16.82
N HIS A 175 4.01 -0.47 18.14
CA HIS A 175 5.20 -0.75 18.96
C HIS A 175 5.73 -2.16 18.74
N ARG A 176 4.85 -3.17 18.76
CA ARG A 176 5.26 -4.58 18.52
C ARG A 176 5.96 -4.76 17.18
N LEU A 177 5.47 -4.11 16.11
CA LEU A 177 6.11 -4.18 14.78
C LEU A 177 7.46 -3.46 14.76
N LEU A 178 7.56 -2.27 15.36
CA LEU A 178 8.84 -1.53 15.44
C LEU A 178 9.86 -2.29 16.27
N GLU A 179 9.48 -2.86 17.41
CA GLU A 179 10.34 -3.71 18.25
C GLU A 179 10.82 -4.97 17.51
N ALA A 180 10.01 -5.53 16.62
CA ALA A 180 10.40 -6.66 15.76
C ALA A 180 11.32 -6.26 14.59
N GLY A 181 11.64 -4.95 14.44
CA GLY A 181 12.58 -4.43 13.45
C GLY A 181 11.92 -3.87 12.16
N CYS A 182 10.60 -3.69 12.13
CA CYS A 182 9.99 -2.96 11.04
C CYS A 182 10.50 -1.51 11.00
N SER A 183 10.94 -1.05 9.84
CA SER A 183 11.44 0.31 9.63
C SER A 183 10.35 1.31 9.25
N SER A 184 9.19 0.82 8.82
CA SER A 184 8.01 1.63 8.49
C SER A 184 6.72 0.87 8.79
N LEU A 185 5.66 1.62 9.08
CA LEU A 185 4.33 1.13 9.40
C LEU A 185 3.32 1.69 8.41
N SER A 186 2.52 0.85 7.78
CA SER A 186 1.43 1.29 6.91
C SER A 186 0.09 1.08 7.60
N LEU A 187 -0.61 2.16 7.86
CA LEU A 187 -1.91 2.18 8.55
C LEU A 187 -3.04 1.95 7.54
N GLY A 188 -3.65 0.77 7.58
CA GLY A 188 -4.64 0.36 6.59
C GLY A 188 -6.08 0.73 6.94
N ASP A 189 -6.68 1.57 6.10
CA ASP A 189 -8.14 1.75 6.02
C ASP A 189 -8.74 0.65 5.15
N THR A 190 -8.65 -0.58 5.67
CA THR A 190 -8.90 -1.83 4.93
C THR A 190 -10.28 -1.90 4.27
N ILE A 191 -11.29 -1.29 4.87
CA ILE A 191 -12.66 -1.27 4.36
C ILE A 191 -13.10 0.12 3.87
N GLY A 192 -12.19 1.10 3.91
CA GLY A 192 -12.39 2.45 3.39
C GLY A 192 -13.37 3.30 4.20
N THR A 193 -13.52 3.04 5.51
CA THR A 193 -14.48 3.73 6.38
C THR A 193 -13.88 4.93 7.12
N ALA A 194 -12.58 5.16 6.99
CA ALA A 194 -11.93 6.29 7.63
C ALA A 194 -12.45 7.64 7.11
N THR A 195 -12.48 8.61 7.99
CA THR A 195 -12.71 10.01 7.68
C THR A 195 -11.54 10.86 8.16
N PRO A 196 -11.34 12.09 7.67
CA PRO A 196 -10.21 12.94 8.10
C PRO A 196 -10.07 13.09 9.60
N GLY A 197 -11.17 13.28 10.34
CA GLY A 197 -11.13 13.37 11.79
C GLY A 197 -10.70 12.07 12.47
N HIS A 198 -11.06 10.92 11.92
CA HIS A 198 -10.62 9.62 12.43
C HIS A 198 -9.12 9.39 12.17
N VAL A 199 -8.65 9.72 10.95
CA VAL A 199 -7.20 9.67 10.62
C VAL A 199 -6.41 10.57 11.56
N THR A 200 -6.86 11.81 11.77
CA THR A 200 -6.22 12.75 12.71
C THR A 200 -6.14 12.15 14.12
N ALA A 201 -7.22 11.57 14.63
CA ALA A 201 -7.25 11.01 15.98
C ALA A 201 -6.27 9.83 16.15
N VAL A 202 -6.20 8.93 15.17
CA VAL A 202 -5.29 7.78 15.21
C VAL A 202 -3.83 8.24 15.10
N LEU A 203 -3.52 9.12 14.14
CA LEU A 203 -2.17 9.64 13.96
C LEU A 203 -1.69 10.41 15.19
N GLN A 204 -2.56 11.24 15.78
CA GLN A 204 -2.22 11.98 16.99
C GLN A 204 -1.91 11.04 18.17
N ALA A 205 -2.70 9.96 18.33
CA ALA A 205 -2.44 8.97 19.38
C ALA A 205 -1.07 8.26 19.20
N LEU A 206 -0.67 7.97 17.95
CA LEU A 206 0.63 7.39 17.65
C LEU A 206 1.78 8.37 17.95
N ILE A 207 1.63 9.63 17.53
CA ILE A 207 2.63 10.69 17.73
C ILE A 207 2.78 11.02 19.21
N ASP A 208 1.68 11.15 19.95
CA ASP A 208 1.68 11.43 21.38
C ASP A 208 2.34 10.30 22.21
N ASP A 209 2.27 9.06 21.71
CA ASP A 209 2.93 7.88 22.32
C ASP A 209 4.39 7.72 21.84
N GLY A 210 4.93 8.68 21.08
CA GLY A 210 6.33 8.76 20.69
C GLY A 210 6.71 7.95 19.44
N ILE A 211 5.74 7.47 18.64
CA ILE A 211 6.04 6.85 17.36
C ILE A 211 6.44 7.94 16.36
N PRO A 212 7.63 7.85 15.74
CA PRO A 212 8.10 8.85 14.80
C PRO A 212 7.19 8.93 13.56
N VAL A 213 6.71 10.12 13.21
CA VAL A 213 5.80 10.32 12.08
C VAL A 213 6.43 9.88 10.75
N GLU A 214 7.73 10.02 10.60
CA GLU A 214 8.50 9.57 9.42
C GLU A 214 8.53 8.05 9.26
N SER A 215 8.18 7.29 10.31
CA SER A 215 7.99 5.84 10.22
C SER A 215 6.56 5.44 9.83
N ILE A 216 5.64 6.40 9.73
CA ILE A 216 4.23 6.15 9.46
C ILE A 216 3.92 6.39 7.98
N ALA A 217 3.25 5.44 7.37
CA ALA A 217 2.61 5.55 6.07
C ALA A 217 1.11 5.35 6.20
N LEU A 218 0.34 5.89 5.25
CA LEU A 218 -1.10 5.71 5.22
C LEU A 218 -1.52 4.95 3.96
N HIS A 219 -2.29 3.87 4.16
CA HIS A 219 -2.92 3.08 3.11
C HIS A 219 -4.43 3.26 3.17
N THR A 220 -4.99 3.93 2.16
CA THR A 220 -6.42 4.26 2.14
C THR A 220 -7.15 3.59 1.00
N HIS A 221 -8.38 3.15 1.29
CA HIS A 221 -9.35 2.73 0.29
C HIS A 221 -10.36 3.84 0.02
N ASN A 222 -10.78 3.96 -1.23
CA ASN A 222 -11.71 5.01 -1.68
C ASN A 222 -13.18 4.57 -1.68
N THR A 223 -13.53 3.58 -0.86
CA THR A 223 -14.87 2.97 -0.80
C THR A 223 -15.99 4.02 -0.64
N TYR A 224 -15.80 4.98 0.24
CA TYR A 224 -16.76 6.07 0.49
C TYR A 224 -16.28 7.43 -0.05
N GLY A 225 -15.30 7.44 -0.97
CA GLY A 225 -14.79 8.67 -1.57
C GLY A 225 -14.00 9.57 -0.63
N GLN A 226 -13.45 9.02 0.46
CA GLN A 226 -12.75 9.81 1.48
C GLN A 226 -11.21 9.70 1.40
N ALA A 227 -10.67 8.85 0.52
CA ALA A 227 -9.24 8.54 0.52
C ALA A 227 -8.35 9.80 0.39
N LEU A 228 -8.61 10.71 -0.56
CA LEU A 228 -7.84 11.95 -0.72
C LEU A 228 -7.99 12.90 0.48
N ALA A 229 -9.19 12.99 1.06
CA ALA A 229 -9.42 13.81 2.24
C ALA A 229 -8.65 13.26 3.46
N ASN A 230 -8.54 11.93 3.57
CA ASN A 230 -7.76 11.26 4.60
C ASN A 230 -6.25 11.51 4.41
N VAL A 231 -5.75 11.45 3.17
CA VAL A 231 -4.36 11.81 2.83
C VAL A 231 -4.09 13.27 3.20
N TYR A 232 -5.00 14.17 2.84
CA TYR A 232 -4.84 15.60 3.18
C TYR A 232 -4.73 15.82 4.70
N ALA A 233 -5.56 15.15 5.49
CA ALA A 233 -5.47 15.20 6.95
C ALA A 233 -4.14 14.64 7.50
N ALA A 234 -3.62 13.57 6.89
CA ALA A 234 -2.34 12.99 7.28
C ALA A 234 -1.15 13.89 6.92
N LEU A 235 -1.20 14.58 5.77
CA LEU A 235 -0.20 15.61 5.39
C LEU A 235 -0.09 16.72 6.43
N GLN A 236 -1.22 17.15 7.01
CA GLN A 236 -1.24 18.17 8.07
C GLN A 236 -0.51 17.74 9.35
N LEU A 237 -0.36 16.43 9.56
CA LEU A 237 0.36 15.86 10.70
C LEU A 237 1.78 15.39 10.33
N GLY A 238 2.25 15.72 9.11
CA GLY A 238 3.62 15.45 8.68
C GLY A 238 3.87 14.07 8.09
N VAL A 239 2.83 13.27 7.80
CA VAL A 239 3.01 11.99 7.09
C VAL A 239 3.49 12.26 5.67
N THR A 240 4.54 11.54 5.24
CA THR A 240 5.21 11.73 3.96
C THR A 240 5.25 10.49 3.07
N GLU A 241 4.58 9.40 3.45
CA GLU A 241 4.48 8.20 2.64
C GLU A 241 3.03 7.74 2.53
N PHE A 242 2.58 7.50 1.30
CA PHE A 242 1.21 7.08 1.01
C PHE A 242 1.21 5.90 0.04
N ASP A 243 0.44 4.87 0.39
CA ASP A 243 0.18 3.75 -0.51
C ASP A 243 -0.89 4.16 -1.51
N ALA A 244 -0.64 3.83 -2.77
CA ALA A 244 -1.60 4.06 -3.84
C ALA A 244 -1.46 2.95 -4.90
N SER A 245 -2.47 2.82 -5.74
CA SER A 245 -2.55 1.78 -6.77
C SER A 245 -2.88 2.40 -8.11
N ALA A 246 -2.08 2.13 -9.13
CA ALA A 246 -2.31 2.61 -10.49
C ALA A 246 -3.75 2.29 -10.94
N GLY A 247 -4.47 3.33 -11.38
CA GLY A 247 -5.89 3.23 -11.74
C GLY A 247 -6.84 2.95 -10.60
N GLY A 248 -6.38 2.88 -9.35
CA GLY A 248 -7.17 2.48 -8.19
C GLY A 248 -7.55 1.00 -8.20
N VAL A 249 -6.74 0.14 -8.86
CA VAL A 249 -7.00 -1.30 -8.92
C VAL A 249 -6.91 -1.94 -7.54
N GLY A 250 -7.77 -2.92 -7.29
CA GLY A 250 -7.87 -3.62 -6.01
C GLY A 250 -9.22 -3.41 -5.33
N GLY A 251 -9.38 -4.02 -4.17
CA GLY A 251 -10.59 -3.94 -3.35
C GLY A 251 -10.47 -4.85 -2.14
N CYS A 252 -11.38 -4.70 -1.19
CA CYS A 252 -11.45 -5.58 -0.03
C CYS A 252 -12.61 -6.56 -0.19
N PRO A 253 -12.37 -7.88 -0.25
CA PRO A 253 -13.43 -8.86 -0.40
C PRO A 253 -14.41 -8.87 0.77
N PHE A 254 -14.02 -8.36 1.94
CA PHE A 254 -14.86 -8.28 3.14
C PHE A 254 -15.73 -7.02 3.20
N ALA A 255 -15.52 -6.06 2.32
CA ALA A 255 -16.29 -4.82 2.26
C ALA A 255 -17.40 -4.83 1.20
N GLY A 256 -17.75 -5.99 0.66
CA GLY A 256 -18.88 -6.23 -0.24
C GLY A 256 -18.88 -5.42 -1.54
N SER A 257 -18.88 -4.11 -1.47
CA SER A 257 -18.83 -3.18 -2.59
C SER A 257 -17.61 -2.25 -2.53
N ALA A 258 -16.57 -2.61 -1.75
CA ALA A 258 -15.39 -1.76 -1.62
C ALA A 258 -14.76 -1.55 -2.99
N THR A 259 -14.90 -0.35 -3.49
CA THR A 259 -14.10 0.16 -4.60
C THR A 259 -12.66 0.29 -4.13
N GLY A 260 -11.72 0.03 -5.02
CA GLY A 260 -10.31 -0.19 -4.78
C GLY A 260 -9.52 0.79 -3.92
N ASN A 261 -8.25 0.57 -3.97
CA ASN A 261 -7.25 1.45 -3.37
C ASN A 261 -7.40 2.91 -3.85
N LEU A 262 -6.86 3.85 -3.11
CA LEU A 262 -6.58 5.19 -3.63
C LEU A 262 -5.83 5.08 -4.95
N ALA A 263 -6.32 5.73 -5.99
CA ALA A 263 -5.65 5.74 -7.28
C ALA A 263 -4.38 6.61 -7.24
N THR A 264 -3.28 6.08 -7.77
CA THR A 264 -1.99 6.79 -7.81
C THR A 264 -2.11 8.12 -8.54
N GLU A 265 -2.82 8.15 -9.66
CA GLU A 265 -3.00 9.38 -10.45
C GLU A 265 -3.83 10.44 -9.70
N ASP A 266 -4.85 10.00 -8.93
CA ASP A 266 -5.68 10.92 -8.15
C ASP A 266 -4.86 11.53 -7.01
N LEU A 267 -3.99 10.73 -6.37
CA LEU A 267 -3.03 11.19 -5.37
C LEU A 267 -2.04 12.19 -5.98
N LEU A 268 -1.41 11.84 -7.10
CA LEU A 268 -0.42 12.69 -7.78
C LEU A 268 -1.03 14.04 -8.17
N TRP A 269 -2.27 14.06 -8.69
CA TRP A 269 -2.95 15.29 -9.06
C TRP A 269 -3.14 16.23 -7.87
N MET A 270 -3.53 15.69 -6.72
CA MET A 270 -3.68 16.48 -5.49
C MET A 270 -2.33 17.02 -5.01
N LEU A 271 -1.29 16.16 -4.97
CA LEU A 271 0.04 16.56 -4.51
C LEU A 271 0.68 17.61 -5.42
N ASP A 272 0.55 17.45 -6.74
CA ASP A 272 1.01 18.45 -7.72
C ASP A 272 0.32 19.81 -7.50
N GLY A 273 -1.00 19.81 -7.26
CA GLY A 273 -1.76 21.03 -6.95
C GLY A 273 -1.35 21.71 -5.64
N LEU A 274 -0.84 20.94 -4.68
CA LEU A 274 -0.28 21.45 -3.42
C LEU A 274 1.20 21.85 -3.52
N GLY A 275 1.84 21.64 -4.68
CA GLY A 275 3.27 21.91 -4.88
C GLY A 275 4.18 20.90 -4.18
N ILE A 276 3.68 19.71 -3.86
CA ILE A 276 4.42 18.65 -3.20
C ILE A 276 5.05 17.74 -4.25
N SER A 277 6.38 17.63 -4.24
CA SER A 277 7.10 16.80 -5.21
C SER A 277 7.00 15.31 -4.87
N THR A 278 6.76 14.49 -5.89
CA THR A 278 6.84 13.01 -5.79
C THR A 278 7.93 12.41 -6.67
N GLY A 279 8.39 13.16 -7.68
CA GLY A 279 9.29 12.66 -8.72
C GLY A 279 8.61 11.74 -9.74
N VAL A 280 7.28 11.58 -9.68
CA VAL A 280 6.51 10.65 -10.53
C VAL A 280 5.81 11.40 -11.66
N ASN A 281 5.88 10.84 -12.87
CA ASN A 281 5.18 11.37 -14.04
C ASN A 281 3.74 10.86 -14.09
N ILE A 282 2.79 11.71 -13.76
CA ILE A 282 1.35 11.37 -13.73
C ILE A 282 0.81 10.86 -15.07
N ARG A 283 1.30 11.36 -16.22
CA ARG A 283 0.86 10.91 -17.55
C ARG A 283 1.34 9.49 -17.83
N ALA A 284 2.58 9.17 -17.47
CA ALA A 284 3.12 7.82 -17.62
C ALA A 284 2.38 6.80 -16.74
N VAL A 285 1.96 7.20 -15.54
CA VAL A 285 1.09 6.36 -14.67
C VAL A 285 -0.29 6.19 -15.31
N ALA A 286 -0.92 7.25 -15.83
CA ALA A 286 -2.23 7.17 -16.48
C ALA A 286 -2.21 6.27 -17.74
N GLU A 287 -1.16 6.35 -18.55
CA GLU A 287 -0.95 5.46 -19.71
C GLU A 287 -0.76 4.00 -19.25
N THR A 288 -0.04 3.78 -18.16
CA THR A 288 0.14 2.45 -17.55
C THR A 288 -1.19 1.90 -17.04
N SER A 289 -2.00 2.73 -16.40
CA SER A 289 -3.34 2.34 -15.94
C SER A 289 -4.28 2.02 -17.09
N GLN A 290 -4.22 2.77 -18.20
CA GLN A 290 -4.98 2.45 -19.40
C GLN A 290 -4.56 1.09 -19.99
N TRP A 291 -3.26 0.83 -20.05
CA TRP A 291 -2.75 -0.45 -20.47
C TRP A 291 -3.21 -1.58 -19.52
N LEU A 292 -3.13 -1.37 -18.20
CA LEU A 292 -3.60 -2.35 -17.22
C LEU A 292 -5.10 -2.63 -17.35
N SER A 293 -5.92 -1.60 -17.60
CA SER A 293 -7.35 -1.73 -17.89
C SER A 293 -7.62 -2.66 -19.06
N GLN A 294 -6.80 -2.58 -20.12
CA GLN A 294 -6.90 -3.48 -21.28
C GLN A 294 -6.52 -4.93 -20.91
N GLN A 295 -5.46 -5.12 -20.07
CA GLN A 295 -5.07 -6.45 -19.62
C GLN A 295 -6.14 -7.10 -18.74
N LEU A 296 -6.82 -6.31 -17.91
CA LEU A 296 -7.90 -6.78 -17.03
C LEU A 296 -9.26 -6.87 -17.73
N GLY A 297 -9.41 -6.29 -18.92
CA GLY A 297 -10.66 -6.26 -19.68
C GLY A 297 -11.78 -5.46 -19.00
N LYS A 298 -11.44 -4.49 -18.13
CA LYS A 298 -12.40 -3.66 -17.39
C LYS A 298 -11.88 -2.23 -17.21
N PRO A 299 -12.78 -1.22 -17.06
CA PRO A 299 -12.37 0.13 -16.69
C PRO A 299 -11.79 0.15 -15.27
N LEU A 300 -10.87 1.07 -15.01
CA LEU A 300 -10.31 1.37 -13.69
C LEU A 300 -10.96 2.62 -13.09
N ALA A 301 -10.79 2.80 -11.77
CA ALA A 301 -11.58 3.74 -10.98
C ALA A 301 -10.99 5.16 -10.92
N SER A 302 -9.74 5.40 -11.39
CA SER A 302 -9.11 6.72 -11.32
C SER A 302 -9.86 7.77 -12.15
N ALA A 303 -10.35 8.80 -11.48
CA ALA A 303 -10.99 9.95 -12.14
C ALA A 303 -9.97 10.75 -12.95
N THR A 304 -8.77 10.91 -12.42
CA THR A 304 -7.67 11.65 -13.06
C THR A 304 -7.17 10.93 -14.31
N SER A 305 -6.98 9.60 -14.26
CA SER A 305 -6.60 8.82 -15.44
C SER A 305 -7.65 8.97 -16.55
N ALA A 306 -8.93 8.83 -16.22
CA ALA A 306 -10.01 9.02 -17.19
C ALA A 306 -10.02 10.42 -17.82
N ALA A 307 -9.68 11.45 -17.06
CA ALA A 307 -9.63 12.83 -17.55
C ALA A 307 -8.40 13.07 -18.44
N ILE A 308 -7.23 12.54 -18.10
CA ILE A 308 -5.96 12.76 -18.82
C ILE A 308 -5.97 12.01 -20.17
N VAL A 309 -6.43 10.77 -20.20
CA VAL A 309 -6.37 9.89 -21.39
C VAL A 309 -7.39 10.28 -22.45
N ASN A 310 -8.50 10.93 -22.09
CA ASN A 310 -9.53 11.36 -23.01
C ASN A 310 -9.28 12.75 -23.62
N GLN A 311 -8.07 13.32 -23.45
CA GLN A 311 -7.64 14.61 -24.01
C GLN A 311 -6.62 14.46 -25.10
#